data_b97ad49f80f933a8d380a1c526f9d276
#
_entry.id   b97ad49f80f933a8d380a1c526f9d276
#
_cell.length_a   1.000
_cell.length_b   1.000
_cell.length_c   1.000
_cell.angle_alpha   90.00
_cell.angle_beta   90.00
_cell.angle_gamma   90.00
#
_symmetry.space_group_name_H-M   'P 1'
#
loop_
_entity.id
_entity.type
_entity.pdbx_description
1 polymer ?
#
loop_
_entity_poly.entity_id
_entity_poly.type
_entity_poly.pdbx_seq_one_letter_code
_entity_poly.pdbx_strand_id
1 'polypeptide(L)'
;MKIRQLTKRYQGKTVVDGVSFSIPKGKVTSLIGPNGAGKSTVMSMISRLIAQDEGLVDLDGTDVGRWKSRELARRLAILTQSNHIQMKLTVRELVAFGRFPHSGSRLTETDEAFVDRAIAYMELEEFQDRFLDELSGGQRQRALIAMVIAQDTEYILLDEPTNNLDIYHATNLMKTVRRLCDELGKTVILVLHEINYAAFYSDYICAFKDGRIARFGPVEEVITGENLSAIYGVEFQIQTVKGKPLSIYY
;
A
#
# COMPACT_ATOMS: atom_id res chain seq x y z
N MET A 1 10.18 4.40 -9.00
CA MET A 1 10.14 2.94 -9.28
C MET A 1 9.53 2.72 -10.65
N LYS A 2 10.04 1.75 -11.45
CA LYS A 2 9.51 1.44 -12.80
C LYS A 2 9.20 -0.03 -12.91
N ILE A 3 8.00 -0.34 -13.37
CA ILE A 3 7.52 -1.70 -13.63
C ILE A 3 7.55 -1.91 -15.15
N ARG A 4 8.14 -3.02 -15.62
CA ARG A 4 8.31 -3.30 -17.06
C ARG A 4 7.88 -4.72 -17.38
N GLN A 5 6.84 -4.86 -18.20
CA GLN A 5 6.33 -6.12 -18.77
C GLN A 5 6.13 -7.24 -17.73
N LEU A 6 5.65 -6.87 -16.52
CA LEU A 6 5.40 -7.86 -15.46
C LEU A 6 4.32 -8.83 -15.87
N THR A 7 4.66 -10.12 -15.80
CA THR A 7 3.73 -11.23 -16.08
C THR A 7 3.78 -12.24 -14.95
N LYS A 8 2.60 -12.76 -14.58
CA LYS A 8 2.46 -13.86 -13.62
C LYS A 8 1.41 -14.85 -14.07
N ARG A 9 1.79 -16.13 -14.02
CA ARG A 9 0.92 -17.27 -14.35
C ARG A 9 0.80 -18.21 -13.15
N TYR A 10 -0.38 -18.75 -12.94
CA TYR A 10 -0.64 -19.82 -11.97
C TYR A 10 -1.34 -20.96 -12.68
N GLN A 11 -0.76 -22.15 -12.63
CA GLN A 11 -1.33 -23.36 -13.25
C GLN A 11 -1.77 -23.15 -14.72
N GLY A 12 -0.93 -22.44 -15.49
CA GLY A 12 -1.20 -22.12 -16.90
C GLY A 12 -2.15 -20.93 -17.15
N LYS A 13 -2.81 -20.40 -16.11
CA LYS A 13 -3.65 -19.21 -16.23
C LYS A 13 -2.83 -17.94 -15.98
N THR A 14 -2.84 -17.03 -16.95
CA THR A 14 -2.21 -15.70 -16.78
C THR A 14 -3.09 -14.82 -15.89
N VAL A 15 -2.55 -14.37 -14.76
CA VAL A 15 -3.22 -13.48 -13.78
C VAL A 15 -2.77 -12.04 -13.94
N VAL A 16 -1.51 -11.82 -14.33
CA VAL A 16 -0.95 -10.51 -14.70
C VAL A 16 -0.25 -10.67 -16.03
N ASP A 17 -0.54 -9.80 -16.99
CA ASP A 17 -0.15 -9.94 -18.38
C ASP A 17 0.53 -8.68 -18.91
N GLY A 18 1.87 -8.69 -18.97
CA GLY A 18 2.70 -7.65 -19.59
C GLY A 18 2.55 -6.25 -18.99
N VAL A 19 2.30 -6.14 -17.68
CA VAL A 19 1.99 -4.88 -17.01
C VAL A 19 3.22 -3.96 -16.95
N SER A 20 3.07 -2.71 -17.41
CA SER A 20 4.13 -1.69 -17.40
C SER A 20 3.60 -0.33 -16.97
N PHE A 21 4.19 0.25 -15.91
CA PHE A 21 3.89 1.60 -15.44
C PHE A 21 5.02 2.14 -14.57
N SER A 22 4.97 3.43 -14.25
CA SER A 22 5.97 4.08 -13.39
C SER A 22 5.31 4.69 -12.17
N ILE A 23 5.88 4.46 -10.99
CA ILE A 23 5.41 5.04 -9.74
C ILE A 23 6.25 6.29 -9.45
N PRO A 24 5.66 7.50 -9.47
CA PRO A 24 6.36 8.73 -9.18
C PRO A 24 6.81 8.78 -7.72
N LYS A 25 8.03 9.27 -7.47
CA LYS A 25 8.56 9.45 -6.11
C LYS A 25 7.80 10.55 -5.36
N GLY A 26 7.64 10.36 -4.04
CA GLY A 26 6.96 11.31 -3.16
C GLY A 26 5.49 11.52 -3.52
N LYS A 27 4.84 10.51 -4.13
CA LYS A 27 3.44 10.54 -4.54
C LYS A 27 2.69 9.32 -4.01
N VAL A 28 1.38 9.46 -3.89
CA VAL A 28 0.47 8.35 -3.60
C VAL A 28 -0.07 7.80 -4.93
N THR A 29 0.17 6.52 -5.20
CA THR A 29 -0.37 5.81 -6.35
C THR A 29 -1.30 4.70 -5.89
N SER A 30 -2.57 4.72 -6.31
CA SER A 30 -3.53 3.66 -5.99
C SER A 30 -3.75 2.72 -7.17
N LEU A 31 -3.75 1.42 -6.88
CA LEU A 31 -4.14 0.35 -7.78
C LEU A 31 -5.63 0.06 -7.54
N ILE A 32 -6.48 0.26 -8.55
CA ILE A 32 -7.92 0.01 -8.49
C ILE A 32 -8.34 -0.99 -9.57
N GLY A 33 -9.54 -1.52 -9.48
CA GLY A 33 -10.11 -2.46 -10.45
C GLY A 33 -10.90 -3.57 -9.78
N PRO A 34 -11.62 -4.39 -10.54
CA PRO A 34 -12.43 -5.50 -10.03
C PRO A 34 -11.61 -6.52 -9.22
N ASN A 35 -12.31 -7.35 -8.43
CA ASN A 35 -11.70 -8.48 -7.76
C ASN A 35 -11.11 -9.46 -8.80
N GLY A 36 -9.93 -9.99 -8.51
CA GLY A 36 -9.23 -10.87 -9.44
C GLY A 36 -8.51 -10.17 -10.60
N ALA A 37 -8.56 -8.83 -10.71
CA ALA A 37 -7.87 -8.09 -11.79
C ALA A 37 -6.33 -8.09 -11.69
N GLY A 38 -5.72 -8.71 -10.66
CA GLY A 38 -4.28 -8.87 -10.54
C GLY A 38 -3.57 -7.84 -9.64
N LYS A 39 -4.30 -6.92 -8.99
CA LYS A 39 -3.73 -5.82 -8.16
C LYS A 39 -2.77 -6.31 -7.07
N SER A 40 -3.24 -7.18 -6.16
CA SER A 40 -2.43 -7.73 -5.07
C SER A 40 -1.30 -8.63 -5.57
N THR A 41 -1.48 -9.29 -6.73
CA THR A 41 -0.41 -10.05 -7.39
C THR A 41 0.71 -9.12 -7.87
N VAL A 42 0.37 -7.98 -8.50
CA VAL A 42 1.35 -6.96 -8.89
C VAL A 42 2.04 -6.38 -7.66
N MET A 43 1.30 -6.06 -6.59
CA MET A 43 1.85 -5.59 -5.33
C MET A 43 2.86 -6.58 -4.74
N SER A 44 2.50 -7.87 -4.74
CA SER A 44 3.37 -8.96 -4.24
C SER A 44 4.62 -9.17 -5.09
N MET A 45 4.55 -8.95 -6.42
CA MET A 45 5.73 -8.97 -7.29
C MET A 45 6.63 -7.76 -7.04
N ILE A 46 6.06 -6.56 -6.91
CA ILE A 46 6.81 -5.32 -6.60
C ILE A 46 7.59 -5.46 -5.29
N SER A 47 6.98 -6.07 -4.28
CA SER A 47 7.61 -6.30 -2.97
C SER A 47 8.52 -7.54 -2.92
N ARG A 48 8.60 -8.29 -4.01
CA ARG A 48 9.33 -9.58 -4.09
C ARG A 48 8.83 -10.64 -3.10
N LEU A 49 7.56 -10.58 -2.67
CA LEU A 49 6.92 -11.66 -1.93
C LEU A 49 6.65 -12.88 -2.83
N ILE A 50 6.39 -12.63 -4.11
CA ILE A 50 6.34 -13.67 -5.15
C ILE A 50 7.27 -13.29 -6.31
N ALA A 51 7.83 -14.29 -6.98
CA ALA A 51 8.60 -14.09 -8.19
C ALA A 51 7.67 -13.86 -9.40
N GLN A 52 8.03 -12.91 -10.25
CA GLN A 52 7.44 -12.75 -11.59
C GLN A 52 7.92 -13.88 -12.51
N ASP A 53 7.12 -14.19 -13.53
CA ASP A 53 7.52 -15.14 -14.56
C ASP A 53 8.25 -14.42 -15.71
N GLU A 54 7.83 -13.18 -16.02
CA GLU A 54 8.48 -12.31 -17.01
C GLU A 54 8.49 -10.85 -16.53
N GLY A 55 9.37 -10.05 -17.12
CA GLY A 55 9.51 -8.63 -16.82
C GLY A 55 10.41 -8.35 -15.62
N LEU A 56 10.43 -7.11 -15.17
CA LEU A 56 11.25 -6.68 -14.03
C LEU A 56 10.62 -5.49 -13.28
N VAL A 57 11.01 -5.34 -12.03
CA VAL A 57 10.72 -4.15 -11.20
C VAL A 57 12.03 -3.43 -10.93
N ASP A 58 12.17 -2.25 -11.51
CA ASP A 58 13.33 -1.37 -11.36
C ASP A 58 13.10 -0.43 -10.17
N LEU A 59 13.85 -0.62 -9.11
CA LEU A 59 13.93 0.26 -7.95
C LEU A 59 15.24 1.05 -8.01
N ASP A 60 15.14 2.34 -8.35
CA ASP A 60 16.27 3.27 -8.44
C ASP A 60 17.42 2.77 -9.32
N GLY A 61 17.10 2.20 -10.48
CA GLY A 61 18.08 1.69 -11.46
C GLY A 61 18.54 0.26 -11.23
N THR A 62 18.01 -0.42 -10.21
CA THR A 62 18.35 -1.81 -9.89
C THR A 62 17.09 -2.67 -9.81
N ASP A 63 17.08 -3.81 -10.49
CA ASP A 63 16.00 -4.78 -10.39
C ASP A 63 15.86 -5.29 -8.94
N VAL A 64 14.63 -5.28 -8.42
CA VAL A 64 14.34 -5.76 -7.04
C VAL A 64 14.79 -7.20 -6.81
N GLY A 65 14.83 -8.03 -7.85
CA GLY A 65 15.34 -9.39 -7.81
C GLY A 65 16.83 -9.49 -7.45
N ARG A 66 17.62 -8.45 -7.73
CA ARG A 66 19.07 -8.39 -7.48
C ARG A 66 19.44 -7.83 -6.11
N TRP A 67 18.50 -7.20 -5.39
CA TRP A 67 18.78 -6.66 -4.07
C TRP A 67 18.94 -7.78 -3.04
N LYS A 68 19.88 -7.63 -2.11
CA LYS A 68 19.89 -8.45 -0.89
C LYS A 68 18.62 -8.15 -0.09
N SER A 69 18.01 -9.18 0.51
CA SER A 69 16.72 -9.03 1.21
C SER A 69 16.73 -7.94 2.28
N ARG A 70 17.80 -7.85 3.06
CA ARG A 70 17.95 -6.85 4.11
C ARG A 70 18.08 -5.42 3.54
N GLU A 71 18.76 -5.27 2.41
CA GLU A 71 18.92 -3.97 1.74
C GLU A 71 17.61 -3.51 1.11
N LEU A 72 16.89 -4.43 0.44
CA LEU A 72 15.55 -4.13 -0.09
C LEU A 72 14.58 -3.73 1.02
N ALA A 73 14.58 -4.45 2.16
CA ALA A 73 13.75 -4.14 3.31
C ALA A 73 14.07 -2.79 4.00
N ARG A 74 15.22 -2.18 3.71
CA ARG A 74 15.54 -0.80 4.13
C ARG A 74 15.04 0.25 3.14
N ARG A 75 14.56 -0.16 1.97
CA ARG A 75 14.09 0.74 0.91
C ARG A 75 12.59 0.65 0.72
N LEU A 76 11.98 -0.51 0.99
CA LEU A 76 10.61 -0.83 0.72
C LEU A 76 10.00 -1.61 1.87
N ALA A 77 8.90 -1.09 2.42
CA ALA A 77 8.05 -1.75 3.40
C ALA A 77 6.74 -2.17 2.76
N ILE A 78 6.18 -3.29 3.21
CA ILE A 78 4.87 -3.77 2.75
C ILE A 78 4.01 -4.21 3.93
N LEU A 79 2.73 -3.83 3.88
CA LEU A 79 1.65 -4.40 4.67
C LEU A 79 0.73 -5.17 3.74
N THR A 80 0.65 -6.49 3.91
CA THR A 80 -0.23 -7.37 3.12
C THR A 80 -1.65 -7.40 3.68
N GLN A 81 -2.61 -7.82 2.88
CA GLN A 81 -4.02 -7.90 3.25
C GLN A 81 -4.27 -8.79 4.48
N SER A 82 -3.58 -9.92 4.59
CA SER A 82 -3.72 -10.85 5.71
C SER A 82 -2.46 -10.88 6.57
N ASN A 83 -2.57 -10.34 7.80
CA ASN A 83 -1.51 -10.33 8.79
C ASN A 83 -1.96 -11.14 10.02
N HIS A 84 -1.89 -12.48 9.91
CA HIS A 84 -2.16 -13.37 11.03
C HIS A 84 -0.92 -13.47 11.93
N ILE A 85 -0.83 -12.59 12.92
CA ILE A 85 0.20 -12.66 13.96
C ILE A 85 -0.35 -13.55 15.07
N GLN A 86 0.21 -14.77 15.21
CA GLN A 86 -0.18 -15.73 16.25
C GLN A 86 0.61 -15.52 17.55
N MET A 87 1.64 -14.69 17.52
CA MET A 87 2.44 -14.39 18.70
C MET A 87 1.72 -13.38 19.60
N LYS A 88 1.82 -13.58 20.90
CA LYS A 88 1.33 -12.63 21.90
C LYS A 88 2.34 -11.49 22.01
N LEU A 89 2.06 -10.40 21.34
CA LEU A 89 2.92 -9.21 21.26
C LEU A 89 2.16 -7.99 21.75
N THR A 90 2.85 -7.10 22.44
CA THR A 90 2.37 -5.74 22.69
C THR A 90 2.44 -4.90 21.40
N VAL A 91 1.76 -3.75 21.38
CA VAL A 91 1.86 -2.78 20.27
C VAL A 91 3.32 -2.35 20.07
N ARG A 92 4.02 -2.01 21.16
CA ARG A 92 5.42 -1.58 21.10
C ARG A 92 6.33 -2.64 20.51
N GLU A 93 6.17 -3.89 20.92
CA GLU A 93 6.93 -5.02 20.39
C GLU A 93 6.64 -5.23 18.90
N LEU A 94 5.38 -5.15 18.47
CA LEU A 94 5.02 -5.21 17.05
C LEU A 94 5.71 -4.10 16.26
N VAL A 95 5.61 -2.85 16.72
CA VAL A 95 6.21 -1.70 16.02
C VAL A 95 7.73 -1.85 15.91
N ALA A 96 8.37 -2.39 16.97
CA ALA A 96 9.79 -2.64 16.99
C ALA A 96 10.26 -3.66 15.92
N PHE A 97 9.41 -4.60 15.47
CA PHE A 97 9.74 -5.47 14.33
C PHE A 97 10.01 -4.69 13.04
N GLY A 98 9.45 -3.51 12.87
CA GLY A 98 9.79 -2.62 11.75
C GLY A 98 11.28 -2.28 11.68
N ARG A 99 12.00 -2.31 12.81
CA ARG A 99 13.44 -2.03 12.88
C ARG A 99 14.34 -3.21 12.55
N PHE A 100 13.76 -4.43 12.40
CA PHE A 100 14.54 -5.65 12.15
C PHE A 100 15.51 -5.55 10.96
N PRO A 101 15.19 -4.91 9.81
CA PRO A 101 16.13 -4.73 8.71
C PRO A 101 17.35 -3.89 9.07
N HIS A 102 17.26 -3.03 10.08
CA HIS A 102 18.34 -2.12 10.50
C HIS A 102 19.26 -2.76 11.52
N SER A 103 18.73 -3.23 12.64
CA SER A 103 19.50 -3.69 13.82
C SER A 103 19.33 -5.19 14.12
N GLY A 104 18.47 -5.89 13.38
CA GLY A 104 18.13 -7.30 13.69
C GLY A 104 17.31 -7.39 14.98
N SER A 105 17.63 -8.35 15.84
CA SER A 105 16.90 -8.58 17.09
C SER A 105 17.33 -7.69 18.26
N ARG A 106 18.37 -6.86 18.08
CA ARG A 106 18.89 -5.99 19.16
C ARG A 106 18.70 -4.52 18.74
N LEU A 107 17.70 -3.89 19.32
CA LEU A 107 17.41 -2.46 19.09
C LEU A 107 18.53 -1.58 19.67
N THR A 108 18.83 -0.51 18.96
CA THR A 108 19.68 0.59 19.43
C THR A 108 18.82 1.73 19.95
N GLU A 109 19.38 2.70 20.63
CA GLU A 109 18.68 3.92 21.05
C GLU A 109 18.04 4.66 19.85
N THR A 110 18.72 4.66 18.71
CA THR A 110 18.17 5.22 17.47
C THR A 110 16.94 4.45 17.01
N ASP A 111 16.92 3.13 17.11
CA ASP A 111 15.76 2.31 16.73
C ASP A 111 14.57 2.56 17.66
N GLU A 112 14.81 2.68 18.96
CA GLU A 112 13.77 3.06 19.95
C GLU A 112 13.13 4.40 19.60
N ALA A 113 13.93 5.41 19.21
CA ALA A 113 13.42 6.69 18.78
C ALA A 113 12.54 6.61 17.50
N PHE A 114 12.82 5.65 16.58
CA PHE A 114 11.95 5.39 15.44
C PHE A 114 10.64 4.72 15.86
N VAL A 115 10.69 3.78 16.81
CA VAL A 115 9.51 3.13 17.38
C VAL A 115 8.61 4.16 18.07
N ASP A 116 9.17 5.01 18.93
CA ASP A 116 8.42 6.03 19.64
C ASP A 116 7.73 7.01 18.67
N ARG A 117 8.47 7.49 17.66
CA ARG A 117 7.89 8.36 16.63
C ARG A 117 6.76 7.69 15.83
N ALA A 118 6.89 6.42 15.50
CA ALA A 118 5.86 5.69 14.75
C ALA A 118 4.61 5.48 15.61
N ILE A 119 4.76 5.17 16.90
CA ILE A 119 3.67 5.04 17.87
C ILE A 119 2.92 6.37 17.99
N ALA A 120 3.64 7.47 18.21
CA ALA A 120 3.07 8.82 18.31
C ALA A 120 2.38 9.25 17.00
N TYR A 121 2.99 8.97 15.83
CA TYR A 121 2.42 9.31 14.54
C TYR A 121 1.07 8.62 14.28
N MET A 122 0.87 7.43 14.86
CA MET A 122 -0.36 6.65 14.77
C MET A 122 -1.29 6.82 15.98
N GLU A 123 -0.97 7.74 16.93
CA GLU A 123 -1.76 8.00 18.14
C GLU A 123 -2.02 6.71 18.94
N LEU A 124 -0.94 5.99 19.25
CA LEU A 124 -0.98 4.69 19.94
C LEU A 124 -0.27 4.69 21.30
N GLU A 125 0.12 5.87 21.83
CA GLU A 125 0.89 5.98 23.06
C GLU A 125 0.18 5.31 24.26
N GLU A 126 -1.14 5.50 24.37
CA GLU A 126 -1.94 4.91 25.46
C GLU A 126 -2.13 3.39 25.30
N PHE A 127 -1.83 2.83 24.12
CA PHE A 127 -2.03 1.42 23.79
C PHE A 127 -0.72 0.65 23.66
N GLN A 128 0.44 1.30 23.78
CA GLN A 128 1.74 0.70 23.45
C GLN A 128 2.08 -0.57 24.22
N ASP A 129 1.60 -0.67 25.47
CA ASP A 129 1.84 -1.82 26.34
C ASP A 129 0.72 -2.86 26.30
N ARG A 130 -0.37 -2.61 25.55
CA ARG A 130 -1.46 -3.58 25.35
C ARG A 130 -1.08 -4.65 24.34
N PHE A 131 -1.57 -5.85 24.56
CA PHE A 131 -1.43 -6.94 23.59
C PHE A 131 -2.32 -6.72 22.37
N LEU A 132 -1.90 -7.25 21.22
CA LEU A 132 -2.62 -7.08 19.94
C LEU A 132 -4.02 -7.69 19.93
N ASP A 133 -4.28 -8.71 20.75
CA ASP A 133 -5.58 -9.37 20.90
C ASP A 133 -6.54 -8.57 21.77
N GLU A 134 -6.04 -7.58 22.52
CA GLU A 134 -6.85 -6.65 23.34
C GLU A 134 -7.31 -5.41 22.56
N LEU A 135 -6.85 -5.25 21.31
CA LEU A 135 -7.12 -4.08 20.48
C LEU A 135 -8.38 -4.24 19.65
N SER A 136 -9.09 -3.13 19.42
CA SER A 136 -10.08 -3.07 18.34
C SER A 136 -9.44 -3.28 16.97
N GLY A 137 -10.23 -3.67 15.96
CA GLY A 137 -9.71 -3.84 14.59
C GLY A 137 -8.99 -2.60 14.06
N GLY A 138 -9.53 -1.39 14.32
CA GLY A 138 -8.92 -0.13 13.93
C GLY A 138 -7.61 0.19 14.67
N GLN A 139 -7.54 -0.11 15.97
CA GLN A 139 -6.30 0.05 16.75
C GLN A 139 -5.23 -0.92 16.28
N ARG A 140 -5.60 -2.19 16.04
CA ARG A 140 -4.69 -3.20 15.50
C ARG A 140 -4.15 -2.81 14.11
N GLN A 141 -5.01 -2.29 13.23
CA GLN A 141 -4.59 -1.82 11.90
C GLN A 141 -3.61 -0.64 12.01
N ARG A 142 -3.85 0.31 12.91
CA ARG A 142 -2.92 1.42 13.19
C ARG A 142 -1.58 0.90 13.70
N ALA A 143 -1.56 -0.11 14.58
CA ALA A 143 -0.33 -0.72 15.08
C ALA A 143 0.50 -1.39 13.97
N LEU A 144 -0.15 -2.10 13.03
CA LEU A 144 0.49 -2.67 11.85
C LEU A 144 1.10 -1.60 10.94
N ILE A 145 0.42 -0.47 10.76
CA ILE A 145 0.94 0.64 9.98
C ILE A 145 2.08 1.36 10.72
N ALA A 146 1.99 1.49 12.05
CA ALA A 146 3.11 2.02 12.85
C ALA A 146 4.37 1.17 12.67
N MET A 147 4.26 -0.16 12.61
CA MET A 147 5.38 -1.06 12.30
C MET A 147 6.00 -0.74 10.92
N VAL A 148 5.17 -0.52 9.91
CA VAL A 148 5.64 -0.13 8.56
C VAL A 148 6.32 1.25 8.58
N ILE A 149 5.78 2.21 9.33
CA ILE A 149 6.38 3.55 9.48
C ILE A 149 7.72 3.47 10.22
N ALA A 150 7.81 2.67 11.27
CA ALA A 150 9.03 2.47 12.03
C ALA A 150 10.18 1.89 11.19
N GLN A 151 9.88 1.15 10.12
CA GLN A 151 10.86 0.63 9.17
C GLN A 151 11.60 1.75 8.43
N ASP A 152 11.04 2.96 8.36
CA ASP A 152 11.61 4.19 7.76
C ASP A 152 12.12 4.00 6.32
N THR A 153 11.31 3.39 5.49
CA THR A 153 11.61 3.17 4.08
C THR A 153 11.18 4.33 3.20
N GLU A 154 11.76 4.46 2.00
CA GLU A 154 11.34 5.42 0.97
C GLU A 154 10.01 5.02 0.33
N TYR A 155 9.79 3.70 0.13
CA TYR A 155 8.58 3.15 -0.49
C TYR A 155 7.75 2.39 0.54
N ILE A 156 6.46 2.68 0.58
CA ILE A 156 5.48 2.04 1.46
C ILE A 156 4.38 1.43 0.59
N LEU A 157 4.18 0.13 0.72
CA LEU A 157 3.15 -0.63 0.01
C LEU A 157 2.09 -1.08 1.01
N LEU A 158 0.83 -0.73 0.76
CA LEU A 158 -0.30 -1.11 1.62
C LEU A 158 -1.37 -1.81 0.78
N ASP A 159 -1.57 -3.10 1.02
CA ASP A 159 -2.56 -3.91 0.31
C ASP A 159 -3.88 -3.93 1.10
N GLU A 160 -4.89 -3.22 0.59
CA GLU A 160 -6.23 -3.07 1.15
C GLU A 160 -6.24 -2.61 2.63
N PRO A 161 -5.53 -1.52 2.97
CA PRO A 161 -5.33 -1.13 4.37
C PRO A 161 -6.61 -0.66 5.07
N THR A 162 -7.67 -0.36 4.33
CA THR A 162 -8.98 0.10 4.84
C THR A 162 -9.98 -1.03 5.08
N ASN A 163 -9.64 -2.28 4.71
CA ASN A 163 -10.55 -3.40 4.88
C ASN A 163 -10.88 -3.63 6.36
N ASN A 164 -12.15 -3.97 6.61
CA ASN A 164 -12.69 -4.21 7.96
C ASN A 164 -12.62 -2.99 8.91
N LEU A 165 -12.40 -1.79 8.38
CA LEU A 165 -12.50 -0.54 9.13
C LEU A 165 -13.86 0.13 8.85
N ASP A 166 -14.43 0.75 9.88
CA ASP A 166 -15.55 1.67 9.68
C ASP A 166 -15.10 2.95 8.96
N ILE A 167 -16.08 3.75 8.54
CA ILE A 167 -15.84 5.00 7.78
C ILE A 167 -14.91 5.95 8.52
N TYR A 168 -15.05 6.08 9.85
CA TYR A 168 -14.22 6.98 10.66
C TYR A 168 -12.76 6.55 10.65
N HIS A 169 -12.49 5.28 10.97
CA HIS A 169 -11.14 4.72 11.03
C HIS A 169 -10.49 4.66 9.65
N ALA A 170 -11.24 4.25 8.60
CA ALA A 170 -10.75 4.23 7.23
C ALA A 170 -10.36 5.64 6.74
N THR A 171 -11.21 6.66 7.01
CA THR A 171 -10.93 8.05 6.63
C THR A 171 -9.69 8.59 7.34
N ASN A 172 -9.54 8.35 8.64
CA ASN A 172 -8.36 8.79 9.38
C ASN A 172 -7.08 8.09 8.91
N LEU A 173 -7.17 6.80 8.58
CA LEU A 173 -6.07 6.07 7.97
C LEU A 173 -5.64 6.69 6.64
N MET A 174 -6.59 7.00 5.76
CA MET A 174 -6.27 7.62 4.46
C MET A 174 -5.67 9.03 4.61
N LYS A 175 -6.11 9.80 5.61
CA LYS A 175 -5.44 11.07 5.97
C LYS A 175 -3.99 10.83 6.42
N THR A 176 -3.75 9.83 7.26
CA THR A 176 -2.40 9.46 7.69
C THR A 176 -1.52 9.06 6.51
N VAL A 177 -2.04 8.22 5.60
CA VAL A 177 -1.34 7.86 4.35
C VAL A 177 -0.95 9.12 3.55
N ARG A 178 -1.85 10.10 3.43
CA ARG A 178 -1.54 11.34 2.74
C ARG A 178 -0.43 12.12 3.43
N ARG A 179 -0.48 12.22 4.77
CA ARG A 179 0.56 12.87 5.58
C ARG A 179 1.93 12.20 5.43
N LEU A 180 2.00 10.86 5.34
CA LEU A 180 3.28 10.16 5.07
C LEU A 180 3.95 10.66 3.79
N CYS A 181 3.16 10.94 2.76
CA CYS A 181 3.67 11.50 1.52
C CYS A 181 4.02 12.99 1.66
N ASP A 182 3.09 13.81 2.17
CA ASP A 182 3.21 15.26 2.18
C ASP A 182 4.25 15.77 3.20
N GLU A 183 4.31 15.16 4.40
CA GLU A 183 5.17 15.59 5.50
C GLU A 183 6.53 14.86 5.50
N LEU A 184 6.54 13.56 5.14
CA LEU A 184 7.74 12.72 5.22
C LEU A 184 8.34 12.37 3.85
N GLY A 185 7.75 12.87 2.74
CA GLY A 185 8.22 12.63 1.38
C GLY A 185 8.19 11.16 0.94
N LYS A 186 7.42 10.30 1.63
CA LYS A 186 7.34 8.88 1.30
C LYS A 186 6.61 8.66 -0.02
N THR A 187 6.98 7.62 -0.74
CA THR A 187 6.26 7.14 -1.93
C THR A 187 5.33 6.02 -1.49
N VAL A 188 4.02 6.22 -1.65
CA VAL A 188 3.03 5.26 -1.15
C VAL A 188 2.30 4.61 -2.32
N ILE A 189 2.21 3.29 -2.27
CA ILE A 189 1.45 2.47 -3.23
C ILE A 189 0.33 1.77 -2.46
N LEU A 190 -0.91 1.92 -2.91
CA LEU A 190 -2.10 1.37 -2.27
C LEU A 190 -2.82 0.42 -3.21
N VAL A 191 -3.36 -0.67 -2.70
CA VAL A 191 -4.48 -1.36 -3.34
C VAL A 191 -5.74 -0.92 -2.62
N LEU A 192 -6.72 -0.40 -3.35
CA LEU A 192 -7.98 0.08 -2.80
C LEU A 192 -9.17 -0.48 -3.57
N HIS A 193 -10.24 -0.85 -2.84
CA HIS A 193 -11.54 -1.18 -3.41
C HIS A 193 -12.44 0.04 -3.52
N GLU A 194 -12.35 0.95 -2.55
CA GLU A 194 -13.15 2.18 -2.52
C GLU A 194 -12.58 3.23 -3.48
N ILE A 195 -13.28 3.41 -4.62
CA ILE A 195 -12.86 4.34 -5.68
C ILE A 195 -12.76 5.77 -5.16
N ASN A 196 -13.67 6.16 -4.27
CA ASN A 196 -13.68 7.52 -3.73
C ASN A 196 -12.48 7.78 -2.80
N TYR A 197 -12.02 6.79 -2.03
CA TYR A 197 -10.75 6.95 -1.30
C TYR A 197 -9.58 7.10 -2.26
N ALA A 198 -9.51 6.29 -3.33
CA ALA A 198 -8.47 6.44 -4.34
C ALA A 198 -8.50 7.83 -4.98
N ALA A 199 -9.67 8.34 -5.35
CA ALA A 199 -9.85 9.65 -5.96
C ALA A 199 -9.44 10.82 -5.05
N PHE A 200 -9.75 10.74 -3.75
CA PHE A 200 -9.51 11.85 -2.82
C PHE A 200 -8.09 11.89 -2.26
N TYR A 201 -7.44 10.73 -2.10
CA TYR A 201 -6.16 10.64 -1.39
C TYR A 201 -4.96 10.30 -2.26
N SER A 202 -5.16 9.95 -3.55
CA SER A 202 -4.05 9.67 -4.45
C SER A 202 -3.68 10.85 -5.34
N ASP A 203 -2.46 10.79 -5.90
CA ASP A 203 -2.01 11.65 -6.99
C ASP A 203 -2.17 10.92 -8.33
N TYR A 204 -1.93 9.60 -8.34
CA TYR A 204 -2.00 8.75 -9.53
C TYR A 204 -2.86 7.51 -9.30
N ILE A 205 -3.52 7.07 -10.35
CA ILE A 205 -4.31 5.84 -10.36
C ILE A 205 -3.76 4.89 -11.43
N CYS A 206 -3.60 3.62 -11.05
CA CYS A 206 -3.36 2.50 -11.96
C CYS A 206 -4.60 1.60 -11.93
N ALA A 207 -5.43 1.69 -12.94
CA ALA A 207 -6.67 0.93 -13.03
C ALA A 207 -6.45 -0.38 -13.80
N PHE A 208 -6.80 -1.49 -13.15
CA PHE A 208 -6.62 -2.85 -13.66
C PHE A 208 -7.93 -3.45 -14.15
N LYS A 209 -7.86 -4.22 -15.24
CA LYS A 209 -8.93 -5.09 -15.72
C LYS A 209 -8.29 -6.35 -16.36
N ASP A 210 -8.80 -7.52 -16.01
CA ASP A 210 -8.41 -8.81 -16.62
C ASP A 210 -6.88 -9.03 -16.69
N GLY A 211 -6.16 -8.71 -15.59
CA GLY A 211 -4.72 -8.90 -15.49
C GLY A 211 -3.87 -7.85 -16.22
N ARG A 212 -4.48 -6.83 -16.81
CA ARG A 212 -3.81 -5.76 -17.57
C ARG A 212 -4.11 -4.38 -16.99
N ILE A 213 -3.29 -3.40 -17.36
CA ILE A 213 -3.60 -1.98 -17.08
C ILE A 213 -4.61 -1.49 -18.12
N ALA A 214 -5.79 -1.12 -17.63
CA ALA A 214 -6.80 -0.46 -18.45
C ALA A 214 -6.49 1.03 -18.62
N ARG A 215 -6.04 1.71 -17.54
CA ARG A 215 -5.64 3.13 -17.54
C ARG A 215 -4.58 3.38 -16.45
N PHE A 216 -3.66 4.31 -16.73
CA PHE A 216 -2.70 4.82 -15.76
C PHE A 216 -2.48 6.32 -15.99
N GLY A 217 -2.56 7.12 -14.93
CA GLY A 217 -2.34 8.56 -15.01
C GLY A 217 -2.73 9.29 -13.72
N PRO A 218 -2.72 10.63 -13.74
CA PRO A 218 -3.28 11.46 -12.69
C PRO A 218 -4.75 11.10 -12.39
N VAL A 219 -5.18 11.36 -11.17
CA VAL A 219 -6.55 11.02 -10.71
C VAL A 219 -7.60 11.53 -11.68
N GLU A 220 -7.50 12.78 -12.11
CA GLU A 220 -8.48 13.47 -12.94
C GLU A 220 -8.61 12.84 -14.34
N GLU A 221 -7.55 12.22 -14.85
CA GLU A 221 -7.55 11.56 -16.17
C GLU A 221 -8.12 10.14 -16.11
N VAL A 222 -7.99 9.46 -14.97
CA VAL A 222 -8.41 8.06 -14.83
C VAL A 222 -9.82 7.95 -14.24
N ILE A 223 -10.17 8.77 -13.24
CA ILE A 223 -11.47 8.75 -12.57
C ILE A 223 -12.49 9.54 -13.41
N THR A 224 -12.93 8.94 -14.49
CA THR A 224 -14.00 9.45 -15.38
C THR A 224 -15.11 8.41 -15.48
N GLY A 225 -16.35 8.87 -15.78
CA GLY A 225 -17.50 7.95 -15.93
C GLY A 225 -17.26 6.89 -17.00
N GLU A 226 -16.70 7.29 -18.14
CA GLU A 226 -16.37 6.39 -19.25
C GLU A 226 -15.35 5.31 -18.82
N ASN A 227 -14.21 5.71 -18.24
CA ASN A 227 -13.16 4.78 -17.84
C ASN A 227 -13.66 3.80 -16.76
N LEU A 228 -14.33 4.30 -15.71
CA LEU A 228 -14.82 3.47 -14.63
C LEU A 228 -15.92 2.52 -15.10
N SER A 229 -16.85 2.98 -15.96
CA SER A 229 -17.88 2.10 -16.51
C SER A 229 -17.27 1.00 -17.38
N ALA A 230 -16.26 1.32 -18.19
CA ALA A 230 -15.55 0.31 -18.99
C ALA A 230 -14.78 -0.71 -18.11
N ILE A 231 -14.24 -0.28 -16.97
CA ILE A 231 -13.48 -1.14 -16.07
C ILE A 231 -14.39 -2.04 -15.25
N TYR A 232 -15.44 -1.47 -14.62
CA TYR A 232 -16.27 -2.17 -13.63
C TYR A 232 -17.56 -2.78 -14.22
N GLY A 233 -17.97 -2.36 -15.44
CA GLY A 233 -19.16 -2.89 -16.10
C GLY A 233 -20.49 -2.36 -15.56
N VAL A 234 -20.45 -1.27 -14.80
CA VAL A 234 -21.62 -0.53 -14.28
C VAL A 234 -21.53 0.92 -14.69
N GLU A 235 -22.67 1.64 -14.73
CA GLU A 235 -22.66 3.07 -15.05
C GLU A 235 -22.11 3.89 -13.89
N PHE A 236 -21.20 4.84 -14.20
CA PHE A 236 -20.63 5.78 -13.27
C PHE A 236 -20.95 7.21 -13.66
N GLN A 237 -21.42 7.98 -12.69
CA GLN A 237 -21.52 9.43 -12.79
C GLN A 237 -20.43 10.07 -11.93
N ILE A 238 -19.75 11.09 -12.47
CA ILE A 238 -18.69 11.80 -11.75
C ILE A 238 -19.17 13.20 -11.42
N GLN A 239 -19.08 13.56 -10.14
CA GLN A 239 -19.28 14.92 -9.64
C GLN A 239 -17.98 15.46 -9.06
N THR A 240 -17.76 16.76 -9.15
CA THR A 240 -16.61 17.40 -8.52
C THR A 240 -16.99 17.92 -7.14
N VAL A 241 -16.32 17.41 -6.11
CA VAL A 241 -16.52 17.85 -4.72
C VAL A 241 -15.17 18.29 -4.15
N LYS A 242 -15.08 19.54 -3.69
CA LYS A 242 -13.83 20.14 -3.19
C LYS A 242 -12.64 20.00 -4.16
N GLY A 243 -12.90 20.13 -5.47
CA GLY A 243 -11.88 19.99 -6.51
C GLY A 243 -11.41 18.56 -6.80
N LYS A 244 -12.07 17.54 -6.24
CA LYS A 244 -11.79 16.13 -6.47
C LYS A 244 -12.96 15.40 -7.11
N PRO A 245 -12.73 14.41 -7.99
CA PRO A 245 -13.82 13.62 -8.57
C PRO A 245 -14.43 12.68 -7.52
N LEU A 246 -15.76 12.76 -7.39
CA LEU A 246 -16.58 11.84 -6.59
C LEU A 246 -17.33 10.92 -7.54
N SER A 247 -17.11 9.62 -7.40
CA SER A 247 -17.77 8.58 -8.18
C SER A 247 -19.09 8.17 -7.53
N ILE A 248 -20.18 8.24 -8.31
CA ILE A 248 -21.54 7.82 -7.93
C ILE A 248 -21.93 6.65 -8.83
N TYR A 249 -22.37 5.54 -8.22
CA TYR A 249 -22.77 4.31 -8.92
C TYR A 249 -23.78 3.52 -8.08
N TYR A 250 -24.71 2.81 -8.72
CA TYR A 250 -25.73 1.92 -8.10
C TYR A 250 -26.07 0.78 -9.03
#